data_e5f4ca8f5b156370e1cdda9e151d7e9c
#
_entry.id   e5f4ca8f5b156370e1cdda9e151d7e9c
#
_cell.length_a   1.000
_cell.length_b   1.000
_cell.length_c   1.000
_cell.angle_alpha   90.00
_cell.angle_beta   90.00
_cell.angle_gamma   90.00
#
_symmetry.space_group_name_H-M   'P 1'
#
loop_
_entity.id
_entity.type
_entity.pdbx_description
1 polymer ?
#
loop_
_entity_poly.entity_id
_entity_poly.type
_entity_poly.pdbx_seq_one_letter_code
_entity_poly.pdbx_strand_id
1 'polypeptide(L)'
;MSDDNATLKEAFRHHAWATRELLTFCAQVLPEQLSLPRPAPLAGDHGSILETFDHIVCSDGGYIGALTGHRVSWASERGLSADLGELASWVDEAEALWNGFLGLTDAGARKVFLDAGTYETHAAIVTAQALHHGSAHREQICAILRDFGLDPPDLQPWAFADATGRSRWIKPD
;
A
#
# COMPACT_ATOMS: atom_id res chain seq x y z
N MET A 1 -28.64 6.60 -4.69
CA MET A 1 -27.83 6.74 -3.47
C MET A 1 -26.43 7.08 -3.93
N SER A 2 -25.89 8.25 -3.52
CA SER A 2 -24.49 8.56 -3.77
C SER A 2 -23.65 7.55 -2.97
N ASP A 3 -22.57 7.04 -3.57
CA ASP A 3 -21.61 6.23 -2.84
C ASP A 3 -20.80 7.19 -1.96
N ASP A 4 -21.16 7.30 -0.68
CA ASP A 4 -20.56 8.24 0.26
C ASP A 4 -19.05 8.01 0.44
N ASN A 5 -18.54 6.84 0.02
CA ASN A 5 -17.13 6.46 0.08
C ASN A 5 -16.43 6.41 -1.29
N ALA A 6 -17.03 6.92 -2.37
CA ALA A 6 -16.48 6.82 -3.72
C ALA A 6 -15.04 7.37 -3.82
N THR A 7 -14.78 8.54 -3.24
CA THR A 7 -13.44 9.15 -3.22
C THR A 7 -12.43 8.28 -2.47
N LEU A 8 -12.84 7.70 -1.34
CA LEU A 8 -11.95 6.87 -0.52
C LEU A 8 -11.68 5.52 -1.21
N LYS A 9 -12.69 4.93 -1.86
CA LYS A 9 -12.50 3.74 -2.70
C LYS A 9 -11.50 3.99 -3.83
N GLU A 10 -11.59 5.16 -4.48
CA GLU A 10 -10.64 5.52 -5.53
C GLU A 10 -9.23 5.74 -4.99
N ALA A 11 -9.08 6.32 -3.79
CA ALA A 11 -7.79 6.45 -3.12
C ALA A 11 -7.16 5.07 -2.80
N PHE A 12 -7.96 4.08 -2.39
CA PHE A 12 -7.46 2.73 -2.14
C PHE A 12 -7.16 1.95 -3.43
N ARG A 13 -7.89 2.18 -4.52
CA ARG A 13 -7.51 1.66 -5.85
C ARG A 13 -6.17 2.20 -6.32
N HIS A 14 -5.95 3.52 -6.16
CA HIS A 14 -4.64 4.12 -6.41
C HIS A 14 -3.56 3.53 -5.49
N HIS A 15 -3.84 3.35 -4.21
CA HIS A 15 -2.90 2.76 -3.24
C HIS A 15 -2.43 1.36 -3.67
N ALA A 16 -3.35 0.48 -4.06
CA ALA A 16 -3.03 -0.86 -4.55
C ALA A 16 -2.29 -0.80 -5.89
N TRP A 17 -2.77 0.01 -6.84
CA TRP A 17 -2.13 0.21 -8.14
C TRP A 17 -0.68 0.66 -7.99
N ALA A 18 -0.42 1.68 -7.18
CA ALA A 18 0.93 2.22 -6.97
C ALA A 18 1.90 1.17 -6.38
N THR A 19 1.42 0.30 -5.51
CA THR A 19 2.23 -0.79 -4.96
C THR A 19 2.52 -1.83 -6.04
N ARG A 20 1.54 -2.20 -6.88
CA ARG A 20 1.74 -3.14 -8.02
C ARG A 20 2.69 -2.59 -9.08
N GLU A 21 2.57 -1.31 -9.44
CA GLU A 21 3.48 -0.68 -10.39
C GLU A 21 4.93 -0.76 -9.91
N LEU A 22 5.14 -0.47 -8.63
CA LEU A 22 6.47 -0.51 -8.05
C LEU A 22 7.01 -1.94 -7.94
N LEU A 23 6.18 -2.93 -7.58
CA LEU A 23 6.53 -4.36 -7.62
C LEU A 23 6.90 -4.82 -9.04
N THR A 24 6.11 -4.41 -10.04
CA THR A 24 6.35 -4.72 -11.46
C THR A 24 7.67 -4.13 -11.94
N PHE A 25 7.97 -2.89 -11.57
CA PHE A 25 9.25 -2.26 -11.85
C PHE A 25 10.42 -3.03 -11.19
N CYS A 26 10.27 -3.37 -9.91
CA CYS A 26 11.28 -4.10 -9.15
C CYS A 26 11.54 -5.52 -9.65
N ALA A 27 10.57 -6.14 -10.34
CA ALA A 27 10.79 -7.44 -10.99
C ALA A 27 11.84 -7.40 -12.14
N GLN A 28 12.22 -6.21 -12.59
CA GLN A 28 13.28 -6.00 -13.59
C GLN A 28 14.62 -5.60 -12.96
N VAL A 29 14.67 -5.43 -11.65
CA VAL A 29 15.87 -5.07 -10.89
C VAL A 29 16.62 -6.34 -10.49
N LEU A 30 17.95 -6.27 -10.40
CA LEU A 30 18.75 -7.42 -10.00
C LEU A 30 18.37 -7.90 -8.60
N PRO A 31 18.13 -9.20 -8.39
CA PRO A 31 17.68 -9.74 -7.10
C PRO A 31 18.55 -9.36 -5.90
N GLU A 32 19.88 -9.28 -6.12
CA GLU A 32 20.82 -8.86 -5.09
C GLU A 32 20.58 -7.41 -4.66
N GLN A 33 20.21 -6.50 -5.57
CA GLN A 33 19.91 -5.10 -5.25
C GLN A 33 18.63 -4.96 -4.41
N LEU A 34 17.64 -5.83 -4.64
CA LEU A 34 16.38 -5.82 -3.89
C LEU A 34 16.59 -6.15 -2.40
N SER A 35 17.63 -6.92 -2.09
CA SER A 35 17.96 -7.35 -0.72
C SER A 35 19.02 -6.49 -0.03
N LEU A 36 19.64 -5.54 -0.74
CA LEU A 36 20.62 -4.64 -0.15
C LEU A 36 19.93 -3.56 0.69
N PRO A 37 20.39 -3.35 1.92
CA PRO A 37 19.95 -2.21 2.71
C PRO A 37 20.40 -0.90 2.07
N ARG A 38 19.69 0.18 2.34
CA ARG A 38 20.10 1.52 1.90
C ARG A 38 21.49 1.88 2.45
N PRO A 39 22.41 2.42 1.61
CA PRO A 39 23.78 2.77 2.05
C PRO A 39 23.83 3.78 3.21
N ALA A 40 22.85 4.68 3.29
CA ALA A 40 22.71 5.67 4.36
C ALA A 40 21.24 5.71 4.83
N PRO A 41 20.82 4.76 5.70
CA PRO A 41 19.44 4.69 6.15
C PRO A 41 19.05 5.95 6.93
N LEU A 42 17.86 6.44 6.68
CA LEU A 42 17.25 7.53 7.43
C LEU A 42 16.44 6.97 8.62
N ALA A 43 16.18 7.82 9.60
CA ALA A 43 15.29 7.44 10.70
C ALA A 43 13.90 7.05 10.17
N GLY A 44 13.46 5.84 10.47
CA GLY A 44 12.20 5.28 9.97
C GLY A 44 12.30 4.45 8.70
N ASP A 45 13.50 4.31 8.12
CA ASP A 45 13.74 3.39 7.01
C ASP A 45 13.53 1.93 7.46
N HIS A 46 12.93 1.10 6.59
CA HIS A 46 12.55 -0.28 6.89
C HIS A 46 13.46 -1.32 6.22
N GLY A 47 14.76 -1.01 6.09
CA GLY A 47 15.74 -1.94 5.54
C GLY A 47 15.85 -1.91 4.02
N SER A 48 15.85 -3.09 3.39
CA SER A 48 15.95 -3.27 1.95
C SER A 48 14.60 -3.01 1.23
N ILE A 49 14.64 -3.02 -0.11
CA ILE A 49 13.43 -2.90 -0.93
C ILE A 49 12.43 -4.03 -0.60
N LEU A 50 12.90 -5.29 -0.51
CA LEU A 50 12.03 -6.43 -0.20
C LEU A 50 11.43 -6.34 1.20
N GLU A 51 12.24 -5.99 2.20
CA GLU A 51 11.76 -5.80 3.58
C GLU A 51 10.74 -4.67 3.67
N THR A 52 10.93 -3.61 2.87
CA THR A 52 9.97 -2.49 2.83
C THR A 52 8.66 -2.89 2.16
N PHE A 53 8.69 -3.67 1.08
CA PHE A 53 7.47 -4.22 0.47
C PHE A 53 6.71 -5.14 1.42
N ASP A 54 7.41 -6.10 2.04
CA ASP A 54 6.83 -6.99 3.04
C ASP A 54 6.14 -6.17 4.15
N HIS A 55 6.83 -5.14 4.64
CA HIS A 55 6.28 -4.25 5.66
C HIS A 55 5.01 -3.49 5.19
N ILE A 56 4.97 -2.98 3.97
CA ILE A 56 3.79 -2.30 3.40
C ILE A 56 2.61 -3.28 3.39
N VAL A 57 2.80 -4.42 2.76
CA VAL A 57 1.73 -5.39 2.48
C VAL A 57 1.23 -6.03 3.77
N CYS A 58 2.12 -6.52 4.64
CA CYS A 58 1.73 -7.10 5.93
C CYS A 58 1.04 -6.09 6.85
N SER A 59 1.46 -4.81 6.82
CA SER A 59 0.79 -3.76 7.60
C SER A 59 -0.61 -3.49 7.08
N ASP A 60 -0.82 -3.50 5.77
CA ASP A 60 -2.14 -3.33 5.16
C ASP A 60 -3.10 -4.44 5.61
N GLY A 61 -2.66 -5.70 5.58
CA GLY A 61 -3.43 -6.82 6.13
C GLY A 61 -3.69 -6.70 7.63
N GLY A 62 -2.75 -6.15 8.38
CA GLY A 62 -2.92 -5.84 9.81
C GLY A 62 -4.01 -4.80 10.05
N TYR A 63 -4.04 -3.71 9.27
CA TYR A 63 -5.08 -2.67 9.34
C TYR A 63 -6.45 -3.24 8.98
N ILE A 64 -6.55 -3.99 7.88
CA ILE A 64 -7.80 -4.67 7.46
C ILE A 64 -8.28 -5.62 8.56
N GLY A 65 -7.38 -6.41 9.13
CA GLY A 65 -7.68 -7.32 10.24
C GLY A 65 -8.27 -6.60 11.46
N ALA A 66 -7.68 -5.45 11.83
CA ALA A 66 -8.19 -4.61 12.92
C ALA A 66 -9.57 -4.01 12.62
N LEU A 67 -9.80 -3.62 11.36
CA LEU A 67 -11.05 -3.00 10.92
C LEU A 67 -12.20 -4.00 10.78
N THR A 68 -11.92 -5.19 10.30
CA THR A 68 -12.95 -6.19 9.93
C THR A 68 -13.11 -7.31 10.93
N GLY A 69 -12.12 -7.53 11.79
CA GLY A 69 -11.99 -8.72 12.63
C GLY A 69 -11.52 -9.96 11.85
N HIS A 70 -11.32 -9.85 10.53
CA HIS A 70 -10.85 -10.93 9.68
C HIS A 70 -9.33 -10.87 9.55
N ARG A 71 -8.63 -11.82 10.19
CA ARG A 71 -7.18 -11.95 10.07
C ARG A 71 -6.82 -12.64 8.76
N VAL A 72 -6.01 -11.99 7.96
CA VAL A 72 -5.39 -12.61 6.78
C VAL A 72 -4.08 -13.29 7.22
N SER A 73 -3.81 -14.50 6.69
CA SER A 73 -2.67 -15.32 7.13
C SER A 73 -1.33 -14.60 6.88
N TRP A 74 -1.16 -14.02 5.72
CA TRP A 74 0.06 -13.34 5.31
C TRP A 74 0.39 -12.09 6.14
N ALA A 75 -0.58 -11.44 6.80
CA ALA A 75 -0.33 -10.29 7.67
C ALA A 75 0.45 -10.64 8.95
N SER A 76 0.49 -11.90 9.34
CA SER A 76 1.22 -12.38 10.51
C SER A 76 2.58 -13.01 10.18
N GLU A 77 2.90 -13.15 8.90
CA GLU A 77 4.09 -13.84 8.40
C GLU A 77 5.30 -12.90 8.21
N ARG A 78 5.35 -11.81 8.96
CA ARG A 78 6.44 -10.83 8.91
C ARG A 78 7.81 -11.51 9.01
N GLY A 79 8.66 -11.25 8.03
CA GLY A 79 10.02 -11.79 7.96
C GLY A 79 10.14 -13.13 7.24
N LEU A 80 9.06 -13.67 6.69
CA LEU A 80 9.16 -14.68 5.65
C LEU A 80 9.45 -13.93 4.35
N SER A 81 10.48 -14.35 3.63
CA SER A 81 10.87 -13.76 2.35
C SER A 81 9.84 -14.12 1.28
N ALA A 82 8.71 -13.40 1.26
CA ALA A 82 7.80 -13.45 0.15
C ALA A 82 8.54 -12.99 -1.12
N ASP A 83 8.34 -13.67 -2.23
CA ASP A 83 8.80 -13.15 -3.50
C ASP A 83 7.88 -12.03 -4.00
N LEU A 84 8.31 -11.29 -5.02
CA LEU A 84 7.53 -10.18 -5.57
C LEU A 84 6.17 -10.62 -6.11
N GLY A 85 6.04 -11.87 -6.58
CA GLY A 85 4.80 -12.44 -7.08
C GLY A 85 3.79 -12.73 -5.96
N GLU A 86 4.26 -13.28 -4.84
CA GLU A 86 3.43 -13.48 -3.65
C GLU A 86 2.97 -12.13 -3.09
N LEU A 87 3.86 -11.16 -2.97
CA LEU A 87 3.52 -9.80 -2.54
C LEU A 87 2.46 -9.15 -3.44
N ALA A 88 2.57 -9.30 -4.76
CA ALA A 88 1.57 -8.80 -5.70
C ALA A 88 0.19 -9.45 -5.49
N SER A 89 0.17 -10.78 -5.26
CA SER A 89 -1.06 -11.51 -4.95
C SER A 89 -1.72 -11.02 -3.66
N TRP A 90 -0.94 -10.72 -2.64
CA TRP A 90 -1.46 -10.18 -1.38
C TRP A 90 -1.97 -8.75 -1.50
N VAL A 91 -1.36 -7.93 -2.38
CA VAL A 91 -1.90 -6.60 -2.72
C VAL A 91 -3.28 -6.71 -3.36
N ASP A 92 -3.49 -7.68 -4.26
CA ASP A 92 -4.79 -7.90 -4.90
C ASP A 92 -5.86 -8.34 -3.88
N GLU A 93 -5.50 -9.23 -2.95
CA GLU A 93 -6.38 -9.64 -1.85
C GLU A 93 -6.70 -8.45 -0.93
N ALA A 94 -5.69 -7.67 -0.56
CA ALA A 94 -5.88 -6.47 0.27
C ALA A 94 -6.82 -5.46 -0.40
N GLU A 95 -6.67 -5.21 -1.72
CA GLU A 95 -7.57 -4.31 -2.46
C GLU A 95 -9.03 -4.79 -2.39
N ALA A 96 -9.26 -6.09 -2.55
CA ALA A 96 -10.60 -6.67 -2.47
C ALA A 96 -11.20 -6.50 -1.06
N LEU A 97 -10.41 -6.71 -0.02
CA LEU A 97 -10.84 -6.54 1.37
C LEU A 97 -11.13 -5.07 1.71
N TRP A 98 -10.27 -4.13 1.26
CA TRP A 98 -10.51 -2.71 1.40
C TRP A 98 -11.80 -2.27 0.71
N ASN A 99 -12.04 -2.72 -0.53
CA ASN A 99 -13.27 -2.43 -1.26
C ASN A 99 -14.51 -2.94 -0.50
N GLY A 100 -14.43 -4.13 0.09
CA GLY A 100 -15.49 -4.70 0.93
C GLY A 100 -15.76 -3.85 2.18
N PHE A 101 -14.72 -3.50 2.93
CA PHE A 101 -14.83 -2.66 4.13
C PHE A 101 -15.41 -1.28 3.81
N LEU A 102 -14.91 -0.60 2.78
CA LEU A 102 -15.36 0.72 2.37
C LEU A 102 -16.77 0.72 1.75
N GLY A 103 -17.33 -0.45 1.44
CA GLY A 103 -18.72 -0.63 1.04
C GLY A 103 -19.71 -0.63 2.21
N LEU A 104 -19.24 -0.74 3.45
CA LEU A 104 -20.11 -0.76 4.63
C LEU A 104 -20.59 0.65 4.99
N THR A 105 -21.84 0.75 5.42
CA THR A 105 -22.39 2.00 5.97
C THR A 105 -21.71 2.30 7.30
N ASP A 106 -21.37 3.58 7.52
CA ASP A 106 -20.74 4.09 8.76
C ASP A 106 -19.41 3.40 9.15
N ALA A 107 -18.72 2.78 8.18
CA ALA A 107 -17.49 2.06 8.43
C ALA A 107 -16.45 2.91 9.20
N GLY A 108 -16.30 4.19 8.85
CA GLY A 108 -15.33 5.10 9.45
C GLY A 108 -15.65 5.54 10.89
N ALA A 109 -16.92 5.54 11.31
CA ALA A 109 -17.34 5.97 12.64
C ALA A 109 -17.12 4.90 13.73
N ARG A 110 -16.85 3.66 13.35
CA ARG A 110 -16.69 2.55 14.28
C ARG A 110 -15.44 2.73 15.15
N LYS A 111 -15.55 2.35 16.42
CA LYS A 111 -14.39 2.21 17.32
C LYS A 111 -13.63 0.93 17.00
N VAL A 112 -12.32 1.03 17.02
CA VAL A 112 -11.38 -0.07 16.78
C VAL A 112 -10.40 -0.14 17.95
N PHE A 113 -10.08 -1.34 18.35
CA PHE A 113 -9.13 -1.61 19.43
C PHE A 113 -7.86 -2.24 18.84
N LEU A 114 -6.72 -1.60 19.07
CA LEU A 114 -5.41 -2.03 18.63
C LEU A 114 -4.57 -2.47 19.85
N ASP A 115 -3.38 -3.01 19.59
CA ASP A 115 -2.39 -3.39 20.62
C ASP A 115 -3.00 -4.25 21.74
N ALA A 116 -3.62 -5.36 21.33
CA ALA A 116 -4.31 -6.28 22.25
C ALA A 116 -5.41 -5.60 23.09
N GLY A 117 -6.05 -4.57 22.55
CA GLY A 117 -7.16 -3.87 23.20
C GLY A 117 -6.73 -2.70 24.11
N THR A 118 -5.45 -2.34 24.11
CA THR A 118 -4.93 -1.26 24.96
C THR A 118 -5.04 0.12 24.31
N TYR A 119 -5.27 0.20 22.99
CA TYR A 119 -5.42 1.45 22.28
C TYR A 119 -6.75 1.50 21.52
N GLU A 120 -7.62 2.46 21.88
CA GLU A 120 -8.90 2.70 21.21
C GLU A 120 -8.76 3.86 20.22
N THR A 121 -9.24 3.68 19.00
CA THR A 121 -9.31 4.73 17.98
C THR A 121 -10.55 4.56 17.09
N HIS A 122 -10.74 5.47 16.12
CA HIS A 122 -11.80 5.35 15.11
C HIS A 122 -11.26 4.64 13.86
N ALA A 123 -12.10 3.85 13.21
CA ALA A 123 -11.78 3.17 11.96
C ALA A 123 -11.29 4.13 10.86
N ALA A 124 -11.81 5.35 10.80
CA ALA A 124 -11.34 6.39 9.89
C ALA A 124 -9.85 6.73 10.08
N ILE A 125 -9.35 6.71 11.32
CA ILE A 125 -7.93 6.96 11.61
C ILE A 125 -7.06 5.82 11.10
N VAL A 126 -7.48 4.57 11.33
CA VAL A 126 -6.77 3.37 10.81
C VAL A 126 -6.75 3.38 9.29
N THR A 127 -7.87 3.77 8.65
CA THR A 127 -7.99 3.90 7.20
C THR A 127 -7.04 4.98 6.64
N ALA A 128 -6.99 6.15 7.27
CA ALA A 128 -6.07 7.21 6.89
C ALA A 128 -4.60 6.80 7.11
N GLN A 129 -4.32 6.08 8.21
CA GLN A 129 -2.99 5.56 8.50
C GLN A 129 -2.51 4.59 7.42
N ALA A 130 -3.36 3.69 6.92
CA ALA A 130 -3.02 2.75 5.87
C ALA A 130 -2.56 3.47 4.58
N LEU A 131 -3.29 4.49 4.13
CA LEU A 131 -2.93 5.29 2.96
C LEU A 131 -1.61 6.03 3.16
N HIS A 132 -1.45 6.70 4.32
CA HIS A 132 -0.23 7.43 4.64
C HIS A 132 0.98 6.51 4.72
N HIS A 133 0.86 5.41 5.44
CA HIS A 133 1.89 4.41 5.65
C HIS A 133 2.41 3.83 4.32
N GLY A 134 1.49 3.34 3.47
CA GLY A 134 1.87 2.79 2.17
C GLY A 134 2.52 3.83 1.27
N SER A 135 2.03 5.09 1.26
CA SER A 135 2.65 6.17 0.48
C SER A 135 4.07 6.47 0.95
N ALA A 136 4.28 6.61 2.27
CA ALA A 136 5.58 6.93 2.84
C ALA A 136 6.63 5.84 2.51
N HIS A 137 6.26 4.57 2.65
CA HIS A 137 7.19 3.47 2.37
C HIS A 137 7.41 3.21 0.88
N ARG A 138 6.44 3.48 -0.01
CA ARG A 138 6.71 3.49 -1.46
C ARG A 138 7.71 4.56 -1.85
N GLU A 139 7.63 5.76 -1.28
CA GLU A 139 8.63 6.81 -1.49
C GLU A 139 10.01 6.41 -0.96
N GLN A 140 10.08 5.67 0.16
CA GLN A 140 11.32 5.08 0.65
C GLN A 140 11.92 4.12 -0.38
N ILE A 141 11.13 3.21 -0.96
CA ILE A 141 11.61 2.30 -2.03
C ILE A 141 12.09 3.10 -3.24
N CYS A 142 11.33 4.10 -3.68
CA CYS A 142 11.74 4.99 -4.79
C CYS A 142 13.08 5.69 -4.49
N ALA A 143 13.31 6.11 -3.26
CA ALA A 143 14.57 6.71 -2.87
C ALA A 143 15.73 5.70 -2.93
N ILE A 144 15.53 4.47 -2.47
CA ILE A 144 16.55 3.40 -2.58
C ILE A 144 16.86 3.10 -4.05
N LEU A 145 15.85 3.01 -4.91
CA LEU A 145 16.04 2.78 -6.35
C LEU A 145 16.87 3.90 -6.99
N ARG A 146 16.60 5.17 -6.64
CA ARG A 146 17.40 6.32 -7.12
C ARG A 146 18.83 6.28 -6.61
N ASP A 147 19.07 5.84 -5.37
CA ASP A 147 20.43 5.64 -4.84
C ASP A 147 21.20 4.56 -5.64
N PHE A 148 20.51 3.61 -6.25
CA PHE A 148 21.08 2.63 -7.19
C PHE A 148 21.17 3.14 -8.64
N GLY A 149 20.83 4.39 -8.91
CA GLY A 149 20.86 4.99 -10.25
C GLY A 149 19.69 4.56 -11.15
N LEU A 150 18.63 4.01 -10.57
CA LEU A 150 17.41 3.62 -11.29
C LEU A 150 16.37 4.75 -11.22
N ASP A 151 15.52 4.85 -12.25
CA ASP A 151 14.44 5.83 -12.32
C ASP A 151 13.11 5.12 -12.06
N PRO A 152 12.55 5.21 -10.82
CA PRO A 152 11.31 4.52 -10.48
C PRO A 152 10.11 5.13 -11.22
N PRO A 153 9.00 4.36 -11.38
CA PRO A 153 7.81 4.84 -12.06
C PRO A 153 7.16 6.01 -11.31
N ASP A 154 6.40 6.82 -12.05
CA ASP A 154 5.53 7.84 -11.45
C ASP A 154 4.32 7.16 -10.78
N LEU A 155 4.25 7.26 -9.45
CA LEU A 155 3.21 6.64 -8.63
C LEU A 155 2.11 7.63 -8.21
N GLN A 156 2.09 8.84 -8.77
CA GLN A 156 1.12 9.87 -8.42
C GLN A 156 -0.30 9.50 -8.89
N PRO A 157 -1.35 10.06 -8.26
CA PRO A 157 -2.73 9.84 -8.69
C PRO A 157 -3.00 10.25 -10.15
N TRP A 158 -2.23 11.19 -10.71
CA TRP A 158 -2.34 11.56 -12.14
C TRP A 158 -1.87 10.45 -13.06
N ALA A 159 -0.75 9.81 -12.74
CA ALA A 159 -0.24 8.66 -13.50
C ALA A 159 -1.22 7.47 -13.43
N PHE A 160 -1.81 7.21 -12.26
CA PHE A 160 -2.90 6.24 -12.10
C PHE A 160 -4.12 6.56 -12.96
N ALA A 161 -4.54 7.83 -12.98
CA ALA A 161 -5.68 8.25 -13.78
C ALA A 161 -5.44 8.03 -15.29
N ASP A 162 -4.24 8.35 -15.78
CA ASP A 162 -3.85 8.14 -17.16
C ASP A 162 -3.74 6.64 -17.51
N ALA A 163 -3.07 5.85 -16.68
CA ALA A 163 -2.87 4.42 -16.89
C ALA A 163 -4.19 3.62 -16.89
N THR A 164 -5.20 4.11 -16.18
CA THR A 164 -6.48 3.42 -16.00
C THR A 164 -7.64 4.04 -16.81
N GLY A 165 -7.35 5.01 -17.68
CA GLY A 165 -8.35 5.67 -18.54
C GLY A 165 -9.35 6.57 -17.80
N ARG A 166 -8.98 7.03 -16.59
CA ARG A 166 -9.78 7.96 -15.77
C ARG A 166 -9.55 9.42 -16.15
N SER A 167 -8.52 9.71 -16.93
CA SER A 167 -8.22 11.03 -17.47
C SER A 167 -7.98 10.97 -18.99
N ARG A 168 -8.15 12.09 -19.64
CA ARG A 168 -7.81 12.26 -21.05
C ARG A 168 -7.50 13.71 -21.36
N TRP A 169 -6.56 13.93 -22.25
CA TRP A 169 -6.33 15.27 -22.82
C TRP A 169 -7.48 15.66 -23.75
N ILE A 170 -8.04 16.84 -23.53
CA ILE A 170 -9.05 17.46 -24.42
C ILE A 170 -8.32 18.52 -25.22
N LYS A 171 -8.35 18.42 -26.57
CA LYS A 171 -7.85 19.50 -27.42
C LYS A 171 -8.82 20.67 -27.28
N PRO A 172 -8.36 21.88 -26.95
CA PRO A 172 -9.20 23.07 -27.06
C PRO A 172 -9.59 23.27 -28.53
N ASP A 173 -10.85 23.67 -28.77
CA ASP A 173 -11.37 24.04 -30.10
C ASP A 173 -10.66 25.29 -30.66
#